data_3f00cc7c9f2938192bb0ada948cdca8b
#
_entry.id   3f00cc7c9f2938192bb0ada948cdca8b
#
_cell.length_a   1.000
_cell.length_b   1.000
_cell.length_c   1.000
_cell.angle_alpha   90.00
_cell.angle_beta   90.00
_cell.angle_gamma   90.00
#
_symmetry.space_group_name_H-M   'P 1'
#
loop_
_entity.id
_entity.type
_entity.pdbx_description
1 polymer ?
#
loop_
_entity_poly.entity_id
_entity_poly.type
_entity_poly.pdbx_seq_one_letter_code
_entity_poly.pdbx_strand_id
1 'polypeptide(L)'
;MTTRVSGLGIFRSVFELFGIVLVRFRPVQRMWGAWLIAVNAASLLFIQHIEAQVTLGAVALAALAQALIYQRKGFIRLLGVTHILWVPMLAWIALRLDTSPGEEAAFHAWLVTLIATNAFSLAIDAWDATRFVLGERRPHYVWR
;
A
#
# COMPACT_ATOMS: atom_id res chain seq x y z
N MET A 1 26.73 -15.37 1.12
CA MET A 1 26.01 -15.74 2.36
C MET A 1 24.51 -15.52 2.10
N THR A 2 23.80 -16.58 1.70
CA THR A 2 22.35 -16.53 1.40
C THR A 2 21.61 -16.56 2.73
N THR A 3 21.17 -15.40 3.20
CA THR A 3 20.23 -15.32 4.32
C THR A 3 18.96 -16.06 3.94
N ARG A 4 18.71 -17.21 4.56
CA ARG A 4 17.42 -17.93 4.43
C ARG A 4 16.31 -16.99 4.91
N VAL A 5 15.45 -16.61 3.98
CA VAL A 5 14.22 -15.88 4.27
C VAL A 5 13.32 -16.84 5.04
N SER A 6 13.21 -16.69 6.36
CA SER A 6 12.27 -17.46 7.18
C SER A 6 10.90 -16.81 7.14
N GLY A 7 9.81 -17.59 7.12
CA GLY A 7 8.45 -17.06 7.16
C GLY A 7 8.21 -16.13 8.37
N LEU A 8 8.73 -16.47 9.54
CA LEU A 8 8.73 -15.61 10.74
C LEU A 8 9.42 -14.26 10.49
N GLY A 9 10.50 -14.22 9.69
CA GLY A 9 11.20 -13.00 9.32
C GLY A 9 10.34 -12.07 8.45
N ILE A 10 9.51 -12.63 7.56
CA ILE A 10 8.61 -11.85 6.69
C ILE A 10 7.52 -11.16 7.53
N PHE A 11 6.82 -11.90 8.40
CA PHE A 11 5.81 -11.30 9.28
C PHE A 11 6.40 -10.18 10.14
N ARG A 12 7.55 -10.41 10.76
CA ARG A 12 8.26 -9.39 11.53
C ARG A 12 8.54 -8.15 10.68
N SER A 13 9.03 -8.33 9.45
CA SER A 13 9.33 -7.21 8.54
C SER A 13 8.09 -6.41 8.15
N VAL A 14 6.95 -7.07 7.94
CA VAL A 14 5.67 -6.40 7.68
C VAL A 14 5.28 -5.52 8.89
N PHE A 15 5.33 -6.07 10.12
CA PHE A 15 5.04 -5.29 11.32
C PHE A 15 6.02 -4.13 11.55
N GLU A 16 7.30 -4.33 11.27
CA GLU A 16 8.30 -3.27 11.36
C GLU A 16 8.02 -2.15 10.35
N LEU A 17 7.64 -2.48 9.11
CA LEU A 17 7.25 -1.49 8.10
C LEU A 17 6.04 -0.66 8.53
N PHE A 18 4.97 -1.30 9.03
CA PHE A 18 3.82 -0.59 9.57
C PHE A 18 4.22 0.29 10.77
N GLY A 19 5.08 -0.21 11.66
CA GLY A 19 5.60 0.55 12.78
C GLY A 19 6.39 1.80 12.33
N ILE A 20 7.20 1.69 11.29
CA ILE A 20 7.94 2.83 10.72
C ILE A 20 6.96 3.88 10.20
N VAL A 21 5.97 3.49 9.41
CA VAL A 21 4.98 4.40 8.81
C VAL A 21 4.15 5.10 9.90
N LEU A 22 3.68 4.36 10.91
CA LEU A 22 2.76 4.88 11.92
C LEU A 22 3.45 5.64 13.06
N VAL A 23 4.75 5.39 13.29
CA VAL A 23 5.45 5.95 14.47
C VAL A 23 6.59 6.88 14.08
N ARG A 24 7.37 6.56 13.03
CA ARG A 24 8.63 7.25 12.71
C ARG A 24 8.52 8.30 11.64
N PHE A 25 7.46 8.30 10.84
CA PHE A 25 7.23 9.32 9.82
C PHE A 25 6.88 10.68 10.45
N ARG A 26 7.10 11.75 9.70
CA ARG A 26 6.63 13.10 10.06
C ARG A 26 5.10 13.09 10.22
N PRO A 27 4.50 13.96 11.03
CA PRO A 27 3.07 13.91 11.35
C PRO A 27 2.15 13.80 10.13
N VAL A 28 2.38 14.61 9.10
CA VAL A 28 1.56 14.61 7.87
C VAL A 28 1.68 13.26 7.12
N GLN A 29 2.89 12.76 6.96
CA GLN A 29 3.13 11.48 6.28
C GLN A 29 2.58 10.30 7.10
N ARG A 30 2.64 10.38 8.42
CA ARG A 30 2.06 9.39 9.33
C ARG A 30 0.55 9.36 9.24
N MET A 31 -0.10 10.53 9.21
CA MET A 31 -1.55 10.63 9.04
C MET A 31 -1.98 10.07 7.68
N TRP A 32 -1.24 10.39 6.62
CA TRP A 32 -1.49 9.85 5.29
C TRP A 32 -1.33 8.32 5.27
N GLY A 33 -0.25 7.78 5.84
CA GLY A 33 -0.03 6.34 5.93
C GLY A 33 -1.12 5.62 6.74
N ALA A 34 -1.55 6.21 7.87
CA ALA A 34 -2.65 5.67 8.67
C ALA A 34 -3.97 5.66 7.88
N TRP A 35 -4.27 6.74 7.15
CA TRP A 35 -5.42 6.82 6.27
C TRP A 35 -5.38 5.76 5.18
N LEU A 36 -4.26 5.63 4.47
CA LEU A 36 -4.04 4.63 3.43
C LEU A 36 -4.26 3.20 3.95
N ILE A 37 -3.70 2.90 5.11
CA ILE A 37 -3.90 1.61 5.78
C ILE A 37 -5.38 1.40 6.11
N ALA A 38 -6.05 2.39 6.68
CA ALA A 38 -7.45 2.30 7.09
C ALA A 38 -8.39 2.06 5.88
N VAL A 39 -8.21 2.82 4.79
CA VAL A 39 -9.02 2.67 3.58
C VAL A 39 -8.86 1.28 2.95
N ASN A 40 -7.62 0.77 2.89
CA ASN A 40 -7.38 -0.56 2.35
C ASN A 40 -7.84 -1.67 3.31
N ALA A 41 -7.70 -1.51 4.62
CA ALA A 41 -8.21 -2.46 5.61
C ALA A 41 -9.73 -2.49 5.68
N ALA A 42 -10.42 -1.40 5.31
CA ALA A 42 -11.88 -1.36 5.23
C ALA A 42 -12.46 -2.36 4.21
N SER A 43 -11.64 -2.90 3.29
CA SER A 43 -12.04 -4.03 2.44
C SER A 43 -12.51 -5.25 3.24
N LEU A 44 -12.04 -5.42 4.49
CA LEU A 44 -12.52 -6.48 5.38
C LEU A 44 -14.00 -6.34 5.74
N LEU A 45 -14.53 -5.11 5.77
CA LEU A 45 -15.95 -4.85 6.03
C LEU A 45 -16.85 -5.27 4.85
N PHE A 46 -16.26 -5.35 3.65
CA PHE A 46 -16.92 -5.66 2.40
C PHE A 46 -16.42 -6.96 1.76
N ILE A 47 -15.94 -7.90 2.58
CA ILE A 47 -15.26 -9.12 2.12
C ILE A 47 -16.11 -10.02 1.24
N GLN A 48 -17.45 -9.88 1.29
CA GLN A 48 -18.40 -10.59 0.43
C GLN A 48 -18.31 -10.12 -1.03
N HIS A 49 -17.78 -8.92 -1.31
CA HIS A 49 -17.61 -8.38 -2.65
C HIS A 49 -16.27 -8.77 -3.25
N ILE A 50 -16.26 -9.12 -4.53
CA ILE A 50 -15.03 -9.53 -5.22
C ILE A 50 -14.01 -8.39 -5.29
N GLU A 51 -14.45 -7.15 -5.38
CA GLU A 51 -13.60 -5.95 -5.37
C GLU A 51 -12.80 -5.85 -4.07
N ALA A 52 -13.41 -6.14 -2.95
CA ALA A 52 -12.76 -6.15 -1.64
C ALA A 52 -11.75 -7.29 -1.52
N GLN A 53 -12.08 -8.48 -2.02
CA GLN A 53 -11.17 -9.64 -2.05
C GLN A 53 -9.94 -9.37 -2.92
N VAL A 54 -10.14 -8.79 -4.11
CA VAL A 54 -9.05 -8.40 -5.01
C VAL A 54 -8.17 -7.32 -4.37
N THR A 55 -8.77 -6.34 -3.68
CA THR A 55 -8.03 -5.32 -2.94
C THR A 55 -7.16 -5.94 -1.85
N LEU A 56 -7.70 -6.83 -1.04
CA LEU A 56 -6.94 -7.54 0.00
C LEU A 56 -5.79 -8.36 -0.59
N GLY A 57 -6.03 -9.06 -1.70
CA GLY A 57 -5.00 -9.81 -2.41
C GLY A 57 -3.87 -8.92 -2.90
N ALA A 58 -4.19 -7.79 -3.53
CA ALA A 58 -3.21 -6.84 -4.02
C ALA A 58 -2.40 -6.18 -2.89
N VAL A 59 -3.06 -5.83 -1.78
CA VAL A 59 -2.40 -5.29 -0.57
C VAL A 59 -1.46 -6.33 0.05
N ALA A 60 -1.91 -7.57 0.19
CA ALA A 60 -1.08 -8.65 0.74
C ALA A 60 0.16 -8.92 -0.12
N LEU A 61 0.01 -8.95 -1.44
CA LEU A 61 1.13 -9.12 -2.37
C LEU A 61 2.10 -7.93 -2.31
N ALA A 62 1.60 -6.70 -2.24
CA ALA A 62 2.43 -5.51 -2.10
C ALA A 62 3.20 -5.54 -0.77
N ALA A 63 2.54 -5.87 0.35
CA ALA A 63 3.17 -5.97 1.66
C ALA A 63 4.25 -7.07 1.70
N LEU A 64 4.00 -8.22 1.07
CA LEU A 64 4.98 -9.29 0.94
C LEU A 64 6.21 -8.82 0.14
N ALA A 65 6.00 -8.19 -1.01
CA ALA A 65 7.08 -7.66 -1.83
C ALA A 65 7.88 -6.58 -1.09
N GLN A 66 7.21 -5.68 -0.36
CA GLN A 66 7.87 -4.68 0.50
C GLN A 66 8.73 -5.34 1.59
N ALA A 67 8.20 -6.37 2.27
CA ALA A 67 8.94 -7.08 3.31
C ALA A 67 10.20 -7.75 2.75
N LEU A 68 10.12 -8.36 1.56
CA LEU A 68 11.26 -8.97 0.89
C LEU A 68 12.32 -7.94 0.48
N ILE A 69 11.93 -6.78 -0.03
CA ILE A 69 12.83 -5.68 -0.36
C ILE A 69 13.45 -5.12 0.92
N TYR A 70 12.64 -4.90 1.95
CA TYR A 70 13.07 -4.37 3.24
C TYR A 70 14.12 -5.26 3.91
N GLN A 71 13.96 -6.57 3.89
CA GLN A 71 14.95 -7.51 4.43
C GLN A 71 16.31 -7.43 3.72
N ARG A 72 16.32 -7.08 2.42
CA ARG A 72 17.55 -7.03 1.61
C ARG A 72 18.21 -5.66 1.56
N LYS A 73 17.41 -4.60 1.58
CA LYS A 73 17.85 -3.22 1.29
C LYS A 73 17.56 -2.23 2.42
N GLY A 74 16.81 -2.66 3.45
CA GLY A 74 16.29 -1.75 4.45
C GLY A 74 15.16 -0.87 3.92
N PHE A 75 14.83 0.19 4.66
CA PHE A 75 13.79 1.13 4.27
C PHE A 75 14.33 2.12 3.23
N ILE A 76 13.84 2.01 2.00
CA ILE A 76 14.24 2.85 0.87
C ILE A 76 13.01 3.42 0.15
N ARG A 77 13.17 4.51 -0.61
CA ARG A 77 12.09 5.14 -1.41
C ARG A 77 11.43 4.17 -2.41
N LEU A 78 12.19 3.18 -2.89
CA LEU A 78 11.72 2.21 -3.87
C LEU A 78 10.67 1.23 -3.32
N LEU A 79 10.40 1.21 -2.02
CA LEU A 79 9.36 0.34 -1.44
C LEU A 79 7.97 0.61 -2.02
N GLY A 80 7.67 1.87 -2.38
CA GLY A 80 6.40 2.24 -3.01
C GLY A 80 6.18 1.60 -4.38
N VAL A 81 7.24 1.23 -5.12
CA VAL A 81 7.10 0.58 -6.44
C VAL A 81 6.33 -0.73 -6.39
N THR A 82 6.28 -1.39 -5.23
CA THR A 82 5.49 -2.63 -5.07
C THR A 82 3.99 -2.40 -5.21
N HIS A 83 3.52 -1.17 -5.04
CA HIS A 83 2.13 -0.78 -5.27
C HIS A 83 1.75 -0.75 -6.76
N ILE A 84 2.67 -1.01 -7.68
CA ILE A 84 2.37 -1.09 -9.13
C ILE A 84 1.26 -2.12 -9.43
N LEU A 85 1.09 -3.12 -8.58
CA LEU A 85 0.00 -4.09 -8.66
C LEU A 85 -1.38 -3.44 -8.47
N TRP A 86 -1.44 -2.27 -7.84
CA TRP A 86 -2.68 -1.52 -7.67
C TRP A 86 -3.17 -0.88 -8.96
N VAL A 87 -2.29 -0.63 -9.94
CA VAL A 87 -2.68 -0.03 -11.22
C VAL A 87 -3.73 -0.87 -11.94
N PRO A 88 -3.50 -2.15 -12.27
CA PRO A 88 -4.52 -2.97 -12.90
C PRO A 88 -5.74 -3.20 -12.00
N MET A 89 -5.55 -3.32 -10.68
CA MET A 89 -6.64 -3.43 -9.72
C MET A 89 -7.57 -2.21 -9.78
N LEU A 90 -7.03 -1.00 -9.69
CA LEU A 90 -7.82 0.24 -9.71
C LEU A 90 -8.52 0.45 -11.05
N ALA A 91 -7.85 0.15 -12.17
CA ALA A 91 -8.46 0.21 -13.48
C ALA A 91 -9.66 -0.75 -13.58
N TRP A 92 -9.51 -1.98 -13.09
CA TRP A 92 -10.57 -2.97 -13.07
C TRP A 92 -11.74 -2.56 -12.16
N ILE A 93 -11.47 -2.05 -10.96
CA ILE A 93 -12.51 -1.57 -10.04
C ILE A 93 -13.25 -0.37 -10.65
N ALA A 94 -12.52 0.58 -11.27
CA ALA A 94 -13.12 1.76 -11.90
C ALA A 94 -14.09 1.39 -13.02
N LEU A 95 -13.76 0.39 -13.85
CA LEU A 95 -14.62 -0.11 -14.91
C LEU A 95 -15.91 -0.78 -14.38
N ARG A 96 -15.88 -1.26 -13.14
CA ARG A 96 -17.03 -1.92 -12.49
C ARG A 96 -17.87 -0.98 -11.64
N LEU A 97 -17.40 0.24 -11.39
CA LEU A 97 -18.06 1.18 -10.50
C LEU A 97 -19.51 1.50 -10.92
N ASP A 98 -19.73 1.65 -12.23
CA ASP A 98 -21.05 1.97 -12.80
C ASP A 98 -21.98 0.74 -12.92
N THR A 99 -21.45 -0.47 -12.81
CA THR A 99 -22.21 -1.72 -12.92
C THR A 99 -22.70 -2.24 -11.58
N SER A 100 -22.24 -1.66 -10.49
CA SER A 100 -22.69 -2.03 -9.15
C SER A 100 -24.06 -1.40 -8.88
N PRO A 101 -25.14 -2.19 -8.70
CA PRO A 101 -26.44 -1.64 -8.37
C PRO A 101 -26.36 -0.81 -7.09
N GLY A 102 -27.02 0.35 -7.06
CA GLY A 102 -26.95 1.31 -5.95
C GLY A 102 -27.55 0.86 -4.60
N GLU A 103 -27.61 -0.43 -4.34
CA GLU A 103 -28.20 -1.00 -3.13
C GLU A 103 -27.30 -0.85 -1.88
N GLU A 104 -25.98 -0.60 -2.06
CA GLU A 104 -25.05 -0.41 -0.94
C GLU A 104 -24.26 0.90 -1.07
N ALA A 105 -24.89 2.01 -0.68
CA ALA A 105 -24.24 3.32 -0.72
C ALA A 105 -22.88 3.38 0.01
N ALA A 106 -22.75 2.64 1.11
CA ALA A 106 -21.51 2.56 1.88
C ALA A 106 -20.39 1.84 1.09
N PHE A 107 -20.72 0.74 0.39
CA PHE A 107 -19.77 0.02 -0.44
C PHE A 107 -19.30 0.88 -1.62
N HIS A 108 -20.24 1.55 -2.31
CA HIS A 108 -19.90 2.46 -3.42
C HIS A 108 -19.02 3.62 -2.94
N ALA A 109 -19.35 4.26 -1.83
CA ALA A 109 -18.54 5.32 -1.24
C ALA A 109 -17.14 4.85 -0.88
N TRP A 110 -17.01 3.62 -0.35
CA TRP A 110 -15.71 3.01 -0.08
C TRP A 110 -14.93 2.78 -1.38
N LEU A 111 -15.52 2.25 -2.46
CA LEU A 111 -14.85 2.05 -3.75
C LEU A 111 -14.31 3.37 -4.32
N VAL A 112 -15.10 4.43 -4.32
CA VAL A 112 -14.68 5.76 -4.76
C VAL A 112 -13.50 6.26 -3.92
N THR A 113 -13.60 6.13 -2.60
CA THR A 113 -12.54 6.52 -1.66
C THR A 113 -11.28 5.71 -1.87
N LEU A 114 -11.40 4.39 -2.09
CA LEU A 114 -10.30 3.48 -2.37
C LEU A 114 -9.56 3.89 -3.65
N ILE A 115 -10.31 4.12 -4.74
CA ILE A 115 -9.73 4.53 -6.02
C ILE A 115 -8.98 5.86 -5.86
N ALA A 116 -9.60 6.88 -5.27
CA ALA A 116 -8.99 8.19 -5.09
C ALA A 116 -7.73 8.11 -4.21
N THR A 117 -7.81 7.40 -3.08
CA THR A 117 -6.71 7.26 -2.13
C THR A 117 -5.52 6.51 -2.76
N ASN A 118 -5.78 5.36 -3.36
CA ASN A 118 -4.71 4.53 -3.92
C ASN A 118 -4.11 5.15 -5.19
N ALA A 119 -4.91 5.84 -6.04
CA ALA A 119 -4.39 6.58 -7.18
C ALA A 119 -3.46 7.72 -6.75
N PHE A 120 -3.82 8.45 -5.70
CA PHE A 120 -2.96 9.50 -5.13
C PHE A 120 -1.68 8.91 -4.53
N SER A 121 -1.78 7.76 -3.84
CA SER A 121 -0.60 7.04 -3.34
C SER A 121 0.34 6.61 -4.47
N LEU A 122 -0.20 6.08 -5.57
CA LEU A 122 0.59 5.71 -6.76
C LEU A 122 1.32 6.91 -7.38
N ALA A 123 0.71 8.10 -7.37
CA ALA A 123 1.37 9.31 -7.84
C ALA A 123 2.56 9.70 -6.93
N ILE A 124 2.42 9.55 -5.60
CA ILE A 124 3.52 9.75 -4.65
C ILE A 124 4.63 8.72 -4.90
N ASP A 125 4.27 7.45 -5.08
CA ASP A 125 5.23 6.37 -5.31
C ASP A 125 6.00 6.57 -6.62
N ALA A 126 5.33 7.02 -7.68
CA ALA A 126 5.97 7.37 -8.95
C ALA A 126 6.96 8.54 -8.79
N TRP A 127 6.58 9.55 -8.00
CA TRP A 127 7.48 10.66 -7.66
C TRP A 127 8.70 10.18 -6.89
N ASP A 128 8.51 9.32 -5.88
CA ASP A 128 9.59 8.77 -5.07
C ASP A 128 10.51 7.86 -5.89
N ALA A 129 9.97 7.04 -6.78
CA ALA A 129 10.76 6.22 -7.69
C ALA A 129 11.61 7.09 -8.63
N THR A 130 11.05 8.18 -9.16
CA THR A 130 11.76 9.14 -10.00
C THR A 130 12.93 9.77 -9.22
N ARG A 131 12.70 10.24 -8.01
CA ARG A 131 13.74 10.82 -7.14
C ARG A 131 14.83 9.81 -6.80
N PHE A 132 14.46 8.54 -6.58
CA PHE A 132 15.41 7.46 -6.35
C PHE A 132 16.33 7.24 -7.55
N VAL A 133 15.77 7.23 -8.77
CA VAL A 133 16.55 7.10 -10.03
C VAL A 133 17.46 8.30 -10.22
N LEU A 134 17.03 9.50 -9.85
CA LEU A 134 17.84 10.73 -9.91
C LEU A 134 18.92 10.82 -8.81
N GLY A 135 19.06 9.79 -7.96
CA GLY A 135 20.12 9.67 -6.97
C GLY A 135 19.74 10.02 -5.52
N GLU A 136 18.51 10.45 -5.26
CA GLU A 136 18.02 10.67 -3.90
C GLU A 136 17.59 9.38 -3.21
N ARG A 137 18.52 8.73 -2.56
CA ARG A 137 18.29 7.42 -1.91
C ARG A 137 17.88 7.49 -0.44
N ARG A 138 17.92 8.69 0.17
CA ARG A 138 17.62 8.86 1.60
C ARG A 138 16.11 8.70 1.86
N PRO A 139 15.70 7.97 2.93
CA PRO A 139 14.29 7.84 3.30
C PRO A 139 13.71 9.19 3.76
N HIS A 140 12.37 9.32 3.68
CA HIS A 140 11.64 10.55 4.05
C HIS A 140 11.53 10.80 5.55
N TYR A 141 11.84 9.83 6.38
CA TYR A 141 11.72 9.96 7.82
C TYR A 141 13.07 10.21 8.46
N VAL A 142 13.05 10.99 9.52
CA VAL A 142 14.21 11.19 10.39
C VAL A 142 14.04 10.22 11.56
N TRP A 143 15.04 9.39 11.78
CA TRP A 143 15.14 8.57 13.00
C TRP A 143 15.27 9.51 14.20
N ARG A 144 14.33 9.44 15.12
CA ARG A 144 14.46 10.02 16.44
C ARG A 144 14.83 8.94 17.41
#